data_df7dc6b24d4c8c3b27b00fa088e38461
#
_entry.id   df7dc6b24d4c8c3b27b00fa088e38461
#
_cell.length_a   1.000
_cell.length_b   1.000
_cell.length_c   1.000
_cell.angle_alpha   90.00
_cell.angle_beta   90.00
_cell.angle_gamma   90.00
#
_symmetry.space_group_name_H-M   'P 1'
#
loop_
_entity.id
_entity.type
_entity.pdbx_description
1 polymer ?
#
loop_
_entity_poly.entity_id
_entity_poly.type
_entity_poly.pdbx_seq_one_letter_code
_entity_poly.pdbx_strand_id
1 'polypeptide(L)'
;LSEVIPARIHDNALLANSMTLPTADGPLIVYRALEGLEVTGVAFEVVGQGYAGPIRVLLGIDANGRVLGARVLAHAETPGLGDKIEVARDDWILDFDGRSLADPEPARWAVKKDGGVFDQFSGATITPRAVVGAIKGGLETFAAHRDALTASAVLQTQIDEQGTDEQVTDGRGTAR
;
A
#
# COMPACT_ATOMS: atom_id res chain seq x y z
N LEU A 1 -2.64 -5.48 10.05
CA LEU A 1 -1.48 -5.87 9.22
C LEU A 1 -1.47 -7.37 8.92
N SER A 2 -1.71 -8.22 9.89
CA SER A 2 -1.68 -9.69 9.72
C SER A 2 -2.67 -10.24 8.68
N GLU A 3 -3.69 -9.50 8.32
CA GLU A 3 -4.64 -9.89 7.26
C GLU A 3 -4.12 -9.62 5.84
N VAL A 4 -3.13 -8.75 5.71
CA VAL A 4 -2.55 -8.38 4.41
C VAL A 4 -1.07 -8.77 4.29
N ILE A 5 -0.41 -9.11 5.39
CA ILE A 5 0.94 -9.66 5.44
C ILE A 5 0.89 -11.02 6.13
N PRO A 6 0.97 -12.12 5.40
CA PRO A 6 0.93 -13.46 6.00
C PRO A 6 2.13 -13.75 6.89
N ALA A 7 1.91 -14.38 8.04
CA ALA A 7 2.97 -14.71 9.01
C ALA A 7 4.11 -15.57 8.43
N ARG A 8 3.85 -16.30 7.34
CA ARG A 8 4.86 -17.17 6.71
C ARG A 8 5.99 -16.44 5.99
N ILE A 9 5.84 -15.13 5.74
CA ILE A 9 6.84 -14.36 4.98
C ILE A 9 7.65 -13.38 5.85
N HIS A 10 7.46 -13.40 7.16
CA HIS A 10 8.19 -12.50 8.05
C HIS A 10 8.46 -13.11 9.42
N ASP A 11 9.55 -12.69 10.05
CA ASP A 11 9.92 -13.04 11.42
C ASP A 11 9.99 -11.82 12.36
N ASN A 12 9.75 -10.61 11.82
CA ASN A 12 9.80 -9.35 12.56
C ASN A 12 8.42 -8.92 13.11
N ALA A 13 8.46 -7.99 14.06
CA ALA A 13 7.27 -7.27 14.51
C ALA A 13 6.93 -6.16 13.50
N LEU A 14 5.88 -6.36 12.70
CA LEU A 14 5.51 -5.46 11.60
C LEU A 14 5.33 -4.01 12.03
N LEU A 15 4.67 -3.78 13.16
CA LEU A 15 4.43 -2.42 13.68
C LEU A 15 5.72 -1.69 14.11
N ALA A 16 6.75 -2.44 14.48
CA ALA A 16 8.03 -1.89 14.91
C ALA A 16 8.97 -1.58 13.72
N ASN A 17 8.59 -1.98 12.50
CA ASN A 17 9.43 -1.84 11.30
C ASN A 17 8.71 -1.02 10.24
N SER A 18 8.59 0.27 10.49
CA SER A 18 8.00 1.22 9.55
C SER A 18 9.03 2.19 9.01
N MET A 19 8.79 2.68 7.82
CA MET A 19 9.51 3.80 7.21
C MET A 19 8.53 4.82 6.66
N THR A 20 8.97 6.05 6.52
CA THR A 20 8.21 7.10 5.84
C THR A 20 8.74 7.28 4.43
N LEU A 21 7.90 7.04 3.44
CA LEU A 21 8.21 7.28 2.03
C LEU A 21 7.65 8.65 1.63
N PRO A 22 8.47 9.61 1.18
CA PRO A 22 7.97 10.84 0.60
C PRO A 22 7.35 10.56 -0.77
N THR A 23 6.11 10.98 -0.98
CA THR A 23 5.41 10.89 -2.25
C THR A 23 4.88 12.25 -2.68
N ALA A 24 4.43 12.37 -3.94
CA ALA A 24 3.83 13.60 -4.45
C ALA A 24 2.57 14.01 -3.67
N ASP A 25 1.84 13.05 -3.13
CA ASP A 25 0.61 13.25 -2.34
C ASP A 25 0.88 13.41 -0.82
N GLY A 26 2.14 13.46 -0.42
CA GLY A 26 2.57 13.57 0.97
C GLY A 26 3.29 12.33 1.49
N PRO A 27 3.69 12.35 2.77
CA PRO A 27 4.41 11.23 3.38
C PRO A 27 3.52 10.00 3.54
N LEU A 28 4.01 8.85 3.09
CA LEU A 28 3.35 7.56 3.22
C LEU A 28 4.07 6.71 4.26
N ILE A 29 3.34 6.21 5.25
CA ILE A 29 3.88 5.26 6.23
C ILE A 29 3.81 3.86 5.64
N VAL A 30 4.96 3.21 5.54
CA VAL A 30 5.10 1.86 5.00
C VAL A 30 5.62 0.93 6.09
N TYR A 31 4.89 -0.15 6.36
CA TYR A 31 5.31 -1.22 7.25
C TYR A 31 6.04 -2.28 6.44
N ARG A 32 7.18 -2.76 6.92
CA ARG A 32 8.01 -3.73 6.21
C ARG A 32 7.97 -5.10 6.89
N ALA A 33 7.70 -6.12 6.10
CA ALA A 33 7.88 -7.51 6.47
C ALA A 33 9.31 -7.92 6.18
N LEU A 34 9.99 -8.49 7.16
CA LEU A 34 11.38 -8.92 7.06
C LEU A 34 11.49 -10.41 7.38
N GLU A 35 12.34 -11.11 6.66
CA GLU A 35 12.88 -12.41 7.03
C GLU A 35 14.40 -12.25 7.20
N GLY A 36 14.86 -12.29 8.45
CA GLY A 36 16.22 -11.82 8.77
C GLY A 36 16.39 -10.32 8.44
N LEU A 37 17.27 -10.02 7.47
CA LEU A 37 17.53 -8.65 7.00
C LEU A 37 16.88 -8.32 5.65
N GLU A 38 16.27 -9.31 5.02
CA GLU A 38 15.64 -9.17 3.71
C GLU A 38 14.19 -8.70 3.84
N VAL A 39 13.80 -7.73 3.01
CA VAL A 39 12.40 -7.30 2.91
C VAL A 39 11.64 -8.26 2.01
N THR A 40 10.66 -8.95 2.57
CA THR A 40 9.82 -9.93 1.88
C THR A 40 8.48 -9.37 1.43
N GLY A 41 8.07 -8.25 2.02
CA GLY A 41 6.85 -7.55 1.66
C GLY A 41 6.71 -6.22 2.39
N VAL A 42 5.74 -5.43 1.94
CA VAL A 42 5.40 -4.14 2.53
C VAL A 42 3.89 -4.01 2.66
N ALA A 43 3.44 -3.19 3.60
CA ALA A 43 2.04 -2.80 3.70
C ALA A 43 1.91 -1.30 3.93
N PHE A 44 0.97 -0.69 3.24
CA PHE A 44 0.64 0.73 3.40
C PHE A 44 -0.82 1.00 3.03
N GLU A 45 -1.30 2.15 3.42
CA GLU A 45 -2.66 2.57 3.13
C GLU A 45 -2.76 3.24 1.76
N VAL A 46 -3.80 2.89 1.03
CA VAL A 46 -4.22 3.57 -0.20
C VAL A 46 -5.64 4.10 -0.03
N VAL A 47 -5.97 5.19 -0.72
CA VAL A 47 -7.27 5.84 -0.60
C VAL A 47 -7.90 5.99 -1.98
N GLY A 48 -9.15 5.55 -2.11
CA GLY A 48 -9.99 5.79 -3.28
C GLY A 48 -11.14 6.71 -2.94
N GLN A 49 -11.65 7.47 -3.92
CA GLN A 49 -12.85 8.28 -3.76
C GLN A 49 -14.08 7.47 -4.12
N GLY A 50 -14.82 7.02 -3.09
CA GLY A 50 -16.06 6.29 -3.25
C GLY A 50 -17.24 7.20 -3.57
N TYR A 51 -18.44 6.63 -3.52
CA TYR A 51 -19.69 7.38 -3.73
C TYR A 51 -19.98 8.33 -2.56
N ALA A 52 -19.84 7.84 -1.33
CA ALA A 52 -20.15 8.59 -0.11
C ALA A 52 -18.94 9.24 0.56
N GLY A 53 -17.75 9.07 0.00
CA GLY A 53 -16.51 9.65 0.55
C GLY A 53 -15.30 8.77 0.33
N PRO A 54 -14.20 9.08 1.03
CA PRO A 54 -12.96 8.33 0.90
C PRO A 54 -13.11 6.90 1.41
N ILE A 55 -12.54 5.96 0.67
CA ILE A 55 -12.40 4.55 1.06
C ILE A 55 -10.93 4.31 1.35
N ARG A 56 -10.62 3.95 2.59
CA ARG A 56 -9.27 3.66 3.04
C ARG A 56 -9.03 2.16 3.00
N VAL A 57 -7.98 1.75 2.31
CA VAL A 57 -7.63 0.33 2.11
C VAL A 57 -6.21 0.10 2.56
N LEU A 58 -6.00 -0.91 3.40
CA LEU A 58 -4.67 -1.43 3.71
C LEU A 58 -4.27 -2.42 2.64
N LEU A 59 -3.14 -2.19 1.98
CA LEU A 59 -2.62 -2.98 0.88
C LEU A 59 -1.30 -3.63 1.28
N GLY A 60 -1.22 -4.96 1.22
CA GLY A 60 0.00 -5.73 1.36
C GLY A 60 0.53 -6.17 0.00
N ILE A 61 1.83 -5.98 -0.23
CA ILE A 61 2.52 -6.31 -1.49
C ILE A 61 3.79 -7.07 -1.16
N ASP A 62 4.08 -8.17 -1.86
CA ASP A 62 5.35 -8.87 -1.72
C ASP A 62 6.51 -8.13 -2.41
N ALA A 63 7.74 -8.55 -2.16
CA ALA A 63 8.93 -7.94 -2.75
C ALA A 63 8.98 -7.99 -4.29
N ASN A 64 8.14 -8.82 -4.92
CA ASN A 64 8.04 -8.97 -6.37
C ASN A 64 6.91 -8.10 -6.99
N GLY A 65 6.14 -7.37 -6.17
CA GLY A 65 5.05 -6.51 -6.64
C GLY A 65 3.71 -7.22 -6.78
N ARG A 66 3.50 -8.36 -6.12
CA ARG A 66 2.22 -9.06 -6.07
C ARG A 66 1.44 -8.68 -4.83
N VAL A 67 0.15 -8.51 -4.98
CA VAL A 67 -0.75 -8.30 -3.86
C VAL A 67 -0.76 -9.52 -2.95
N LEU A 68 -0.43 -9.34 -1.69
CA LEU A 68 -0.55 -10.34 -0.64
C LEU A 68 -1.95 -10.34 -0.02
N GLY A 69 -2.57 -9.18 0.04
CA GLY A 69 -3.91 -8.99 0.53
C GLY A 69 -4.30 -7.51 0.53
N ALA A 70 -5.59 -7.26 0.53
CA ALA A 70 -6.17 -5.94 0.69
C ALA A 70 -7.34 -5.99 1.66
N ARG A 71 -7.46 -4.99 2.55
CA ARG A 71 -8.57 -4.88 3.49
C ARG A 71 -9.03 -3.44 3.62
N VAL A 72 -10.32 -3.24 3.55
CA VAL A 72 -10.92 -1.92 3.79
C VAL A 72 -10.84 -1.59 5.27
N LEU A 73 -10.25 -0.44 5.59
CA LEU A 73 -10.10 0.06 6.95
C LEU A 73 -11.26 0.97 7.36
N ALA A 74 -11.74 1.80 6.42
CA ALA A 74 -12.84 2.74 6.66
C ALA A 74 -13.51 3.14 5.35
N HIS A 75 -14.82 3.30 5.39
CA HIS A 75 -15.64 3.84 4.32
C HIS A 75 -16.98 4.35 4.86
N ALA A 76 -17.72 5.08 4.03
CA ALA A 76 -19.08 5.54 4.32
C ALA A 76 -20.09 5.08 3.24
N GLU A 77 -19.75 4.04 2.48
CA GLU A 77 -20.58 3.53 1.39
C GLU A 77 -21.91 2.95 1.90
N THR A 78 -22.90 2.92 1.02
CA THR A 78 -24.28 2.55 1.37
C THR A 78 -24.36 1.09 1.81
N PRO A 79 -24.90 0.81 3.02
CA PRO A 79 -25.13 -0.56 3.49
C PRO A 79 -26.00 -1.38 2.53
N GLY A 80 -25.61 -2.62 2.28
CA GLY A 80 -26.26 -3.54 1.36
C GLY A 80 -25.97 -3.29 -0.13
N LEU A 81 -25.25 -2.21 -0.47
CA LEU A 81 -24.85 -1.85 -1.84
C LEU A 81 -23.32 -1.79 -1.98
N GLY A 82 -22.68 -0.73 -1.49
CA GLY A 82 -21.25 -0.52 -1.60
C GLY A 82 -20.41 -1.23 -0.52
N ASP A 83 -21.00 -1.62 0.57
CA ASP A 83 -20.34 -2.28 1.69
C ASP A 83 -19.82 -3.72 1.40
N LYS A 84 -20.12 -4.26 0.23
CA LYS A 84 -19.56 -5.53 -0.28
C LYS A 84 -18.03 -5.47 -0.50
N ILE A 85 -17.42 -4.32 -0.37
CA ILE A 85 -15.96 -4.18 -0.32
C ILE A 85 -15.36 -4.70 1.00
N GLU A 86 -16.16 -4.86 2.04
CA GLU A 86 -15.75 -5.45 3.31
C GLU A 86 -15.70 -6.97 3.21
N VAL A 87 -14.59 -7.58 3.62
CA VAL A 87 -14.42 -9.05 3.61
C VAL A 87 -15.47 -9.78 4.45
N ALA A 88 -16.02 -9.12 5.48
CA ALA A 88 -17.09 -9.67 6.31
C ALA A 88 -18.46 -9.70 5.59
N ARG A 89 -18.61 -9.00 4.49
CA ARG A 89 -19.86 -8.89 3.72
C ARG A 89 -19.86 -9.70 2.44
N ASP A 90 -18.69 -9.76 1.78
CA ASP A 90 -18.50 -10.44 0.49
C ASP A 90 -17.03 -10.81 0.33
N ASP A 91 -16.73 -11.81 -0.47
CA ASP A 91 -15.36 -12.24 -0.78
C ASP A 91 -14.70 -11.42 -1.91
N TRP A 92 -15.40 -10.43 -2.45
CA TRP A 92 -14.94 -9.62 -3.59
C TRP A 92 -13.53 -9.06 -3.42
N ILE A 93 -13.17 -8.57 -2.23
CA ILE A 93 -11.84 -8.00 -1.97
C ILE A 93 -10.72 -9.04 -2.08
N LEU A 94 -11.02 -10.32 -1.96
CA LEU A 94 -10.05 -11.41 -2.10
C LEU A 94 -9.62 -11.64 -3.54
N ASP A 95 -10.36 -11.12 -4.53
CA ASP A 95 -10.00 -11.20 -5.95
C ASP A 95 -8.70 -10.46 -6.29
N PHE A 96 -8.24 -9.58 -5.43
CA PHE A 96 -6.97 -8.88 -5.60
C PHE A 96 -5.75 -9.72 -5.21
N ASP A 97 -5.92 -10.76 -4.42
CA ASP A 97 -4.83 -11.61 -3.93
C ASP A 97 -4.06 -12.24 -5.10
N GLY A 98 -2.73 -12.12 -5.08
CA GLY A 98 -1.83 -12.64 -6.09
C GLY A 98 -1.73 -11.83 -7.39
N ARG A 99 -2.51 -10.78 -7.55
CA ARG A 99 -2.45 -9.91 -8.74
C ARG A 99 -1.27 -8.96 -8.70
N SER A 100 -0.88 -8.46 -9.89
CA SER A 100 0.22 -7.51 -10.05
C SER A 100 -0.10 -6.54 -11.19
N LEU A 101 0.75 -5.53 -11.44
CA LEU A 101 0.60 -4.63 -12.59
C LEU A 101 0.76 -5.34 -13.95
N ALA A 102 1.36 -6.53 -13.97
CA ALA A 102 1.52 -7.34 -15.16
C ALA A 102 0.41 -8.39 -15.30
N ASP A 103 -0.34 -8.68 -14.23
CA ASP A 103 -1.38 -9.70 -14.20
C ASP A 103 -2.55 -9.29 -13.28
N PRO A 104 -3.64 -8.78 -13.85
CA PRO A 104 -3.86 -8.46 -15.26
C PRO A 104 -3.00 -7.30 -15.77
N GLU A 105 -2.87 -7.18 -17.09
CA GLU A 105 -2.19 -6.02 -17.69
C GLU A 105 -2.83 -4.69 -17.25
N PRO A 106 -2.11 -3.56 -17.23
CA PRO A 106 -2.60 -2.32 -16.63
C PRO A 106 -3.96 -1.82 -17.15
N ALA A 107 -4.24 -2.00 -18.44
CA ALA A 107 -5.52 -1.61 -19.04
C ALA A 107 -6.72 -2.42 -18.52
N ARG A 108 -6.48 -3.59 -17.94
CA ARG A 108 -7.50 -4.47 -17.38
C ARG A 108 -7.71 -4.33 -15.88
N TRP A 109 -6.95 -3.43 -15.24
CA TRP A 109 -7.17 -3.01 -13.86
C TRP A 109 -8.37 -2.05 -13.75
N ALA A 110 -9.54 -2.60 -14.00
CA ALA A 110 -10.82 -1.90 -13.99
C ALA A 110 -11.94 -2.90 -13.68
N VAL A 111 -13.13 -2.40 -13.41
CA VAL A 111 -14.33 -3.26 -13.33
C VAL A 111 -14.73 -3.75 -14.73
N LYS A 112 -15.42 -4.87 -14.81
CA LYS A 112 -15.82 -5.51 -16.07
C LYS A 112 -16.59 -4.59 -17.00
N LYS A 113 -17.45 -3.72 -16.45
CA LYS A 113 -18.19 -2.72 -17.22
C LYS A 113 -17.27 -1.75 -17.97
N ASP A 114 -16.07 -1.50 -17.44
CA ASP A 114 -15.06 -0.62 -18.03
C ASP A 114 -13.98 -1.39 -18.82
N GLY A 115 -14.21 -2.67 -19.11
CA GLY A 115 -13.26 -3.52 -19.84
C GLY A 115 -12.25 -4.26 -18.97
N GLY A 116 -12.37 -4.19 -17.66
CA GLY A 116 -11.47 -4.82 -16.70
C GLY A 116 -11.86 -6.25 -16.30
N VAL A 117 -11.21 -6.75 -15.26
CA VAL A 117 -11.39 -8.13 -14.76
C VAL A 117 -12.19 -8.21 -13.45
N PHE A 118 -12.37 -7.11 -12.74
CA PHE A 118 -13.06 -7.09 -11.44
C PHE A 118 -14.56 -6.90 -11.61
N ASP A 119 -15.35 -7.58 -10.78
CA ASP A 119 -16.79 -7.39 -10.76
C ASP A 119 -17.16 -6.00 -10.22
N GLN A 120 -18.18 -5.39 -10.80
CA GLN A 120 -18.88 -4.26 -10.20
C GLN A 120 -20.05 -4.76 -9.37
N PHE A 121 -20.60 -3.90 -8.49
CA PHE A 121 -21.79 -4.20 -7.72
C PHE A 121 -23.04 -3.66 -8.42
N SER A 122 -24.13 -4.43 -8.37
CA SER A 122 -25.42 -3.96 -8.84
C SER A 122 -25.87 -2.76 -8.00
N GLY A 123 -26.10 -1.61 -8.66
CA GLY A 123 -26.51 -0.36 -8.00
C GLY A 123 -25.39 0.40 -7.27
N ALA A 124 -24.13 -0.05 -7.30
CA ALA A 124 -23.02 0.60 -6.62
C ALA A 124 -21.69 0.44 -7.41
N THR A 125 -21.65 0.94 -8.64
CA THR A 125 -20.47 0.79 -9.51
C THR A 125 -19.30 1.71 -9.10
N ILE A 126 -19.56 2.88 -8.53
CA ILE A 126 -18.54 3.86 -8.13
C ILE A 126 -17.61 3.26 -7.06
N THR A 127 -18.16 2.57 -6.08
CA THR A 127 -17.43 2.00 -4.95
C THR A 127 -16.35 1.01 -5.39
N PRO A 128 -16.63 -0.06 -6.16
CA PRO A 128 -15.61 -0.98 -6.62
C PRO A 128 -14.61 -0.32 -7.59
N ARG A 129 -15.02 0.63 -8.42
CA ARG A 129 -14.09 1.42 -9.24
C ARG A 129 -13.06 2.17 -8.39
N ALA A 130 -13.50 2.78 -7.30
CA ALA A 130 -12.62 3.51 -6.39
C ALA A 130 -11.59 2.58 -5.74
N VAL A 131 -11.99 1.40 -5.30
CA VAL A 131 -11.08 0.43 -4.68
C VAL A 131 -10.10 -0.14 -5.69
N VAL A 132 -10.54 -0.52 -6.88
CA VAL A 132 -9.66 -1.01 -7.97
C VAL A 132 -8.63 0.05 -8.31
N GLY A 133 -9.04 1.30 -8.48
CA GLY A 133 -8.14 2.42 -8.77
C GLY A 133 -7.13 2.69 -7.66
N ALA A 134 -7.55 2.62 -6.40
CA ALA A 134 -6.68 2.81 -5.25
C ALA A 134 -5.61 1.71 -5.15
N ILE A 135 -5.98 0.44 -5.33
CA ILE A 135 -5.04 -0.69 -5.28
C ILE A 135 -4.07 -0.63 -6.45
N LYS A 136 -4.55 -0.34 -7.66
CA LYS A 136 -3.67 -0.11 -8.83
C LYS A 136 -2.66 1.00 -8.55
N GLY A 137 -3.10 2.15 -8.06
CA GLY A 137 -2.23 3.27 -7.69
C GLY A 137 -1.20 2.89 -6.62
N GLY A 138 -1.56 2.05 -5.67
CA GLY A 138 -0.64 1.50 -4.67
C GLY A 138 0.43 0.61 -5.29
N LEU A 139 0.08 -0.24 -6.25
CA LEU A 139 1.05 -1.05 -6.99
C LEU A 139 1.98 -0.20 -7.85
N GLU A 140 1.49 0.88 -8.45
CA GLU A 140 2.29 1.85 -9.20
C GLU A 140 3.27 2.60 -8.28
N THR A 141 2.83 3.01 -7.09
CA THR A 141 3.68 3.61 -6.05
C THR A 141 4.79 2.64 -5.62
N PHE A 142 4.44 1.38 -5.37
CA PHE A 142 5.43 0.35 -5.05
C PHE A 142 6.45 0.19 -6.18
N ALA A 143 6.01 0.07 -7.43
CA ALA A 143 6.89 -0.08 -8.58
C ALA A 143 7.86 1.10 -8.75
N ALA A 144 7.38 2.32 -8.56
CA ALA A 144 8.17 3.54 -8.65
C ALA A 144 9.24 3.66 -7.53
N HIS A 145 9.00 3.07 -6.37
CA HIS A 145 9.86 3.18 -5.18
C HIS A 145 10.40 1.83 -4.70
N ARG A 146 10.38 0.82 -5.54
CA ARG A 146 10.73 -0.56 -5.18
C ARG A 146 12.08 -0.66 -4.49
N ASP A 147 13.11 -0.02 -5.04
CA ASP A 147 14.48 -0.11 -4.49
C ASP A 147 14.56 0.43 -3.06
N ALA A 148 13.91 1.57 -2.78
CA ALA A 148 13.86 2.14 -1.44
C ALA A 148 13.03 1.28 -0.47
N LEU A 149 11.90 0.75 -0.94
CA LEU A 149 10.98 -0.05 -0.12
C LEU A 149 11.54 -1.43 0.23
N THR A 150 12.36 -2.01 -0.66
CA THR A 150 12.93 -3.36 -0.50
C THR A 150 14.41 -3.34 -0.10
N ALA A 151 15.01 -2.17 0.15
CA ALA A 151 16.37 -2.07 0.65
C ALA A 151 16.52 -2.81 1.99
N SER A 152 17.63 -3.54 2.16
CA SER A 152 17.88 -4.30 3.38
C SER A 152 17.88 -3.38 4.62
N ALA A 153 17.51 -3.91 5.78
CA ALA A 153 17.44 -3.15 7.04
C ALA A 153 18.78 -2.51 7.43
N VAL A 154 19.90 -3.11 7.05
CA VAL A 154 21.27 -2.58 7.31
C VAL A 154 21.55 -1.31 6.52
N LEU A 155 21.16 -1.27 5.25
CA LEU A 155 21.36 -0.08 4.40
C LEU A 155 20.49 1.10 4.86
N GLN A 156 19.29 0.84 5.35
CA GLN A 156 18.40 1.88 5.86
C GLN A 156 19.00 2.57 7.10
N THR A 157 19.57 1.81 8.04
CA THR A 157 20.22 2.36 9.23
C THR A 157 21.42 3.24 8.87
N GLN A 158 22.20 2.87 7.86
CA GLN A 158 23.32 3.68 7.40
C GLN A 158 22.90 5.00 6.73
N ILE A 159 21.78 5.01 6.01
CA ILE A 159 21.25 6.21 5.39
C ILE A 159 20.71 7.18 6.46
N ASP A 160 20.03 6.66 7.47
CA ASP A 160 19.48 7.46 8.55
C ASP A 160 20.59 8.07 9.44
N GLU A 161 21.70 7.36 9.67
CA GLU A 161 22.88 7.85 10.40
C GLU A 161 23.65 8.93 9.62
N GLN A 162 23.75 8.84 8.30
CA GLN A 162 24.42 9.84 7.47
C GLN A 162 23.58 11.11 7.26
N GLY A 163 22.26 11.02 7.34
CA GLY A 163 21.35 12.17 7.22
C GLY A 163 21.33 13.10 8.45
N THR A 164 21.87 12.65 9.59
CA THR A 164 21.92 13.43 10.83
C THR A 164 23.22 14.21 11.05
N ASP A 165 24.26 13.90 10.29
CA ASP A 165 25.58 14.55 10.48
C ASP A 165 25.79 15.85 9.68
N GLU A 166 24.88 16.21 8.77
CA GLU A 166 25.03 17.42 7.95
C GLU A 166 24.42 18.71 8.54
N GLN A 167 23.89 18.70 9.76
CA GLN A 167 23.30 19.90 10.38
C GLN A 167 24.03 20.47 11.60
N VAL A 168 25.30 20.13 11.81
CA VAL A 168 26.08 20.75 12.90
C VAL A 168 27.42 21.26 12.37
N THR A 169 27.42 22.29 11.56
CA THR A 169 28.50 23.27 11.47
C THR A 169 28.00 24.52 10.74
N ASP A 170 27.53 25.53 11.43
CA ASP A 170 28.10 26.87 11.34
C ASP A 170 27.39 27.81 12.35
N GLY A 171 28.14 28.27 13.29
CA GLY A 171 27.68 29.21 14.33
C GLY A 171 28.81 29.72 15.18
N ARG A 172 29.96 30.09 14.59
CA ARG A 172 30.96 30.95 15.27
C ARG A 172 31.67 31.86 14.29
N GLY A 173 31.35 33.09 14.37
CA GLY A 173 32.06 34.18 13.65
C GLY A 173 31.68 35.49 14.29
N THR A 174 32.30 35.74 15.38
CA THR A 174 33.21 36.82 15.86
C THR A 174 32.67 38.23 15.79
N ALA A 175 32.48 38.75 17.00
CA ALA A 175 32.45 40.16 17.29
C ALA A 175 33.78 40.88 16.92
N ARG A 176 33.63 42.01 16.25
CA ARG A 176 34.38 43.24 16.48
C ARG A 176 33.71 44.41 15.79
#